data_8a8edde8b476082b80e56a2532c1292b
#
_entry.id   8a8edde8b476082b80e56a2532c1292b
#
_cell.length_a   1.000
_cell.length_b   1.000
_cell.length_c   1.000
_cell.angle_alpha   90.00
_cell.angle_beta   90.00
_cell.angle_gamma   90.00
#
_symmetry.space_group_name_H-M   'P 1'
#
loop_
_entity.id
_entity.type
_entity.pdbx_description
1 polymer ?
#
loop_
_entity_poly.entity_id
_entity_poly.type
_entity_poly.pdbx_seq_one_letter_code
_entity_poly.pdbx_strand_id
1 'polypeptide(L)'
;MARRGIMSLLVIPWVDKTIAIVASIPFVFELYRRWAVGHVNFPRAALGLQLLVIIFLMVMRTAPVRVTPNPWFWLLAFVTTYATLGFSAFAGQGVSLISPIVGNGFAIVSLLILVYALLSLGRNIGFIPAQRKVVTKGAYGLVRHPIYTGTFVSLLAFVLRSYSVLNLTMALL
;
A
#
# COMPACT_ATOMS: atom_id res chain seq x y z
N MET A 1 9.56 -16.16 28.66
CA MET A 1 9.86 -14.79 29.11
C MET A 1 10.47 -13.90 28.02
N ALA A 2 11.40 -14.35 27.17
CA ALA A 2 12.06 -13.53 26.13
C ALA A 2 11.09 -12.87 25.12
N ARG A 3 10.01 -13.52 24.68
CA ARG A 3 9.05 -12.95 23.73
C ARG A 3 8.32 -11.70 24.25
N ARG A 4 8.08 -11.57 25.55
CA ARG A 4 7.45 -10.36 26.13
C ARG A 4 8.40 -9.15 26.08
N GLY A 5 9.71 -9.35 26.21
CA GLY A 5 10.70 -8.27 26.16
C GLY A 5 10.84 -7.65 24.76
N ILE A 6 10.85 -8.44 23.68
CA ILE A 6 10.95 -7.94 22.30
C ILE A 6 9.68 -7.14 21.92
N MET A 7 8.50 -7.60 22.35
CA MET A 7 7.25 -6.92 22.06
C MET A 7 7.12 -5.54 22.72
N SER A 8 7.67 -5.39 23.92
CA SER A 8 7.70 -4.09 24.59
C SER A 8 8.61 -3.09 23.89
N LEU A 9 9.70 -3.54 23.25
CA LEU A 9 10.58 -2.67 22.47
C LEU A 9 9.88 -2.08 21.24
N LEU A 10 8.98 -2.84 20.59
CA LEU A 10 8.25 -2.40 19.39
C LEU A 10 7.17 -1.33 19.69
N VAL A 11 6.81 -1.15 20.93
CA VAL A 11 5.88 -0.08 21.38
C VAL A 11 6.64 1.22 21.64
N ILE A 12 7.97 1.17 21.76
CA ILE A 12 8.80 2.36 21.99
C ILE A 12 8.76 3.24 20.73
N PRO A 13 8.42 4.54 20.85
CA PRO A 13 8.17 5.41 19.70
C PRO A 13 9.35 5.51 18.71
N TRP A 14 10.58 5.54 19.18
CA TRP A 14 11.75 5.64 18.31
C TRP A 14 12.02 4.31 17.57
N VAL A 15 11.79 3.16 18.20
CA VAL A 15 11.89 1.83 17.55
C VAL A 15 10.84 1.69 16.45
N ASP A 16 9.59 2.06 16.74
CA ASP A 16 8.51 2.05 15.73
C ASP A 16 8.83 2.98 14.56
N LYS A 17 9.40 4.14 14.80
CA LYS A 17 9.83 5.05 13.73
C LYS A 17 10.97 4.49 12.89
N THR A 18 11.97 3.88 13.51
CA THR A 18 13.07 3.23 12.78
C THR A 18 12.54 2.13 11.87
N ILE A 19 11.63 1.29 12.38
CA ILE A 19 10.96 0.26 11.58
C ILE A 19 10.15 0.89 10.43
N ALA A 20 9.47 2.02 10.68
CA ALA A 20 8.73 2.73 9.64
C ALA A 20 9.64 3.22 8.51
N ILE A 21 10.76 3.82 8.85
CA ILE A 21 11.75 4.31 7.89
C ILE A 21 12.31 3.15 7.06
N VAL A 22 12.77 2.08 7.72
CA VAL A 22 13.30 0.89 7.03
C VAL A 22 12.24 0.26 6.13
N ALA A 23 11.00 0.12 6.60
CA ALA A 23 9.88 -0.40 5.83
C ALA A 23 9.48 0.51 4.65
N SER A 24 9.86 1.77 4.67
CA SER A 24 9.59 2.70 3.56
C SER A 24 10.64 2.61 2.43
N ILE A 25 11.80 1.99 2.66
CA ILE A 25 12.89 1.91 1.68
C ILE A 25 12.44 1.30 0.33
N PRO A 26 11.73 0.15 0.29
CA PRO A 26 11.25 -0.42 -0.97
C PRO A 26 10.30 0.51 -1.74
N PHE A 27 9.50 1.31 -1.04
CA PHE A 27 8.60 2.30 -1.66
C PHE A 27 9.38 3.48 -2.25
N VAL A 28 10.41 3.95 -1.55
CA VAL A 28 11.33 4.99 -2.05
C VAL A 28 12.09 4.48 -3.28
N PHE A 29 12.58 3.25 -3.24
CA PHE A 29 13.26 2.63 -4.37
C PHE A 29 12.33 2.48 -5.59
N GLU A 30 11.09 2.02 -5.39
CA GLU A 30 10.10 1.90 -6.45
C GLU A 30 9.71 3.27 -7.02
N LEU A 31 9.59 4.29 -6.19
CA LEU A 31 9.37 5.66 -6.62
C LEU A 31 10.53 6.14 -7.50
N TYR A 32 11.79 5.99 -7.02
CA TYR A 32 12.99 6.34 -7.78
C TYR A 32 13.03 5.61 -9.12
N ARG A 33 12.83 4.29 -9.14
CA ARG A 33 12.82 3.47 -10.35
C ARG A 33 11.81 3.98 -11.39
N ARG A 34 10.61 4.38 -10.94
CA ARG A 34 9.56 4.90 -11.82
C ARG A 34 9.92 6.23 -12.45
N TRP A 35 10.63 7.09 -11.71
CA TRP A 35 11.03 8.41 -12.18
C TRP A 35 12.31 8.36 -13.02
N ALA A 36 13.22 7.43 -12.72
CA ALA A 36 14.50 7.29 -13.44
C ALA A 36 14.35 6.63 -14.83
N VAL A 37 13.35 5.79 -15.04
CA VAL A 37 13.18 4.99 -16.29
C VAL A 37 12.45 5.74 -17.41
N GLY A 38 12.35 7.07 -17.41
CA GLY A 38 11.90 7.86 -18.55
C GLY A 38 10.45 8.38 -18.45
N HIS A 39 9.77 8.58 -19.58
CA HIS A 39 8.55 9.39 -19.69
C HIS A 39 7.49 9.13 -18.61
N VAL A 40 7.22 10.18 -17.82
CA VAL A 40 6.16 10.16 -16.82
C VAL A 40 4.82 10.23 -17.54
N ASN A 41 4.09 9.12 -17.57
CA ASN A 41 2.70 9.10 -18.00
C ASN A 41 1.76 9.23 -16.79
N PHE A 42 0.50 9.57 -17.03
CA PHE A 42 -0.50 9.81 -15.98
C PHE A 42 -0.60 8.65 -14.94
N PRO A 43 -0.69 7.36 -15.30
CA PRO A 43 -0.73 6.28 -14.32
C PRO A 43 0.52 6.19 -13.45
N ARG A 44 1.70 6.46 -14.01
CA ARG A 44 2.95 6.48 -13.24
C ARG A 44 2.99 7.63 -12.25
N ALA A 45 2.53 8.82 -12.66
CA ALA A 45 2.41 9.98 -11.78
C ALA A 45 1.42 9.72 -10.64
N ALA A 46 0.27 9.12 -10.93
CA ALA A 46 -0.75 8.77 -9.94
C ALA A 46 -0.23 7.78 -8.89
N LEU A 47 0.45 6.72 -9.33
CA LEU A 47 1.10 5.76 -8.42
C LEU A 47 2.24 6.41 -7.63
N GLY A 48 3.01 7.30 -8.25
CA GLY A 48 4.05 8.07 -7.57
C GLY A 48 3.49 8.92 -6.43
N LEU A 49 2.40 9.63 -6.67
CA LEU A 49 1.70 10.41 -5.65
C LEU A 49 1.21 9.52 -4.50
N GLN A 50 0.60 8.37 -4.82
CA GLN A 50 0.17 7.41 -3.80
C GLN A 50 1.33 6.93 -2.93
N LEU A 51 2.49 6.59 -3.53
CA LEU A 51 3.67 6.15 -2.80
C LEU A 51 4.20 7.28 -1.90
N LEU A 52 4.23 8.52 -2.38
CA LEU A 52 4.63 9.68 -1.56
C LEU A 52 3.73 9.86 -0.34
N VAL A 53 2.40 9.73 -0.52
CA VAL A 53 1.44 9.80 0.60
C VAL A 53 1.70 8.68 1.61
N ILE A 54 1.94 7.45 1.15
CA ILE A 54 2.26 6.31 2.02
C ILE A 54 3.53 6.58 2.81
N ILE A 55 4.63 6.98 2.15
CA ILE A 55 5.92 7.27 2.78
C ILE A 55 5.75 8.37 3.84
N PHE A 56 5.08 9.47 3.48
CA PHE A 56 4.82 10.59 4.38
C PHE A 56 4.07 10.14 5.64
N LEU A 57 2.97 9.41 5.46
CA LEU A 57 2.16 8.92 6.58
C LEU A 57 2.91 7.89 7.43
N MET A 58 3.77 7.06 6.82
CA MET A 58 4.62 6.11 7.54
C MET A 58 5.62 6.81 8.47
N VAL A 59 6.24 7.86 7.99
CA VAL A 59 7.17 8.67 8.82
C VAL A 59 6.43 9.39 9.94
N MET A 60 5.21 9.89 9.66
CA MET A 60 4.38 10.63 10.61
C MET A 60 3.53 9.76 11.55
N ARG A 61 3.59 8.43 11.40
CA ARG A 61 2.72 7.51 12.16
C ARG A 61 2.90 7.58 13.66
N THR A 62 1.84 7.25 14.39
CA THR A 62 1.86 7.08 15.84
C THR A 62 2.36 5.70 16.21
N ALA A 63 3.08 5.59 17.34
CA ALA A 63 3.50 4.30 17.88
C ALA A 63 2.26 3.41 18.21
N PRO A 64 2.37 2.08 18.05
CA PRO A 64 1.29 1.17 18.37
C PRO A 64 1.10 1.06 19.89
N VAL A 65 -0.14 0.80 20.31
CA VAL A 65 -0.47 0.49 21.70
C VAL A 65 -0.12 -0.96 22.02
N ARG A 66 -0.32 -1.84 21.06
CA ARG A 66 -0.07 -3.27 21.17
C ARG A 66 0.34 -3.85 19.83
N VAL A 67 1.28 -4.78 19.83
CA VAL A 67 1.75 -5.50 18.63
C VAL A 67 1.36 -6.97 18.75
N THR A 68 0.92 -7.55 17.64
CA THR A 68 0.53 -8.97 17.60
C THR A 68 1.77 -9.86 17.77
N PRO A 69 1.76 -10.83 18.71
CA PRO A 69 2.93 -11.65 18.99
C PRO A 69 3.18 -12.77 17.97
N ASN A 70 2.26 -13.02 17.06
CA ASN A 70 2.36 -14.11 16.10
C ASN A 70 3.21 -13.68 14.88
N PRO A 71 4.39 -14.30 14.63
CA PRO A 71 5.28 -13.95 13.55
C PRO A 71 4.69 -14.24 12.16
N TRP A 72 3.76 -15.18 12.05
CA TRP A 72 3.10 -15.50 10.78
C TRP A 72 2.28 -14.34 10.26
N PHE A 73 1.59 -13.59 11.12
CA PHE A 73 0.87 -12.40 10.71
C PHE A 73 1.80 -11.28 10.26
N TRP A 74 3.02 -11.22 10.79
CA TRP A 74 4.03 -10.27 10.35
C TRP A 74 4.55 -10.64 8.96
N LEU A 75 4.88 -11.92 8.77
CA LEU A 75 5.32 -12.42 7.47
C LEU A 75 4.24 -12.18 6.42
N LEU A 76 2.99 -12.53 6.71
CA LEU A 76 1.86 -12.32 5.81
C LEU A 76 1.68 -10.84 5.46
N ALA A 77 1.66 -9.96 6.47
CA ALA A 77 1.52 -8.51 6.24
C ALA A 77 2.69 -7.95 5.42
N PHE A 78 3.91 -8.43 5.66
CA PHE A 78 5.09 -8.05 4.89
C PHE A 78 4.97 -8.52 3.44
N VAL A 79 4.71 -9.80 3.22
CA VAL A 79 4.59 -10.39 1.88
C VAL A 79 3.49 -9.69 1.09
N THR A 80 2.28 -9.54 1.64
CA THR A 80 1.16 -8.91 0.92
C THR A 80 1.43 -7.44 0.62
N THR A 81 2.08 -6.70 1.53
CA THR A 81 2.41 -5.30 1.30
C THR A 81 3.42 -5.12 0.18
N TYR A 82 4.48 -5.93 0.16
CA TYR A 82 5.56 -5.79 -0.83
C TYR A 82 5.30 -6.56 -2.13
N ALA A 83 4.45 -7.58 -2.14
CA ALA A 83 4.01 -8.24 -3.36
C ALA A 83 3.36 -7.26 -4.35
N THR A 84 2.59 -6.29 -3.84
CA THR A 84 1.97 -5.25 -4.68
C THR A 84 2.98 -4.38 -5.42
N LEU A 85 4.18 -4.18 -4.88
CA LEU A 85 5.27 -3.48 -5.59
C LEU A 85 5.82 -4.31 -6.76
N GLY A 86 5.80 -5.64 -6.64
CA GLY A 86 6.22 -6.58 -7.69
C GLY A 86 5.31 -6.57 -8.92
N PHE A 87 4.02 -6.28 -8.78
CA PHE A 87 3.09 -6.21 -9.91
C PHE A 87 3.54 -5.25 -11.01
N SER A 88 4.26 -4.19 -10.65
CA SER A 88 4.78 -3.23 -11.60
C SER A 88 5.81 -3.83 -12.58
N ALA A 89 6.50 -4.89 -12.19
CA ALA A 89 7.48 -5.57 -13.03
C ALA A 89 6.82 -6.34 -14.19
N PHE A 90 5.57 -6.75 -14.02
CA PHE A 90 4.79 -7.50 -14.99
C PHE A 90 3.76 -6.67 -15.76
N ALA A 91 3.64 -5.40 -15.45
CA ALA A 91 2.60 -4.49 -15.95
C ALA A 91 2.61 -4.23 -17.47
N GLY A 92 3.58 -4.73 -18.22
CA GLY A 92 3.64 -4.60 -19.69
C GLY A 92 3.36 -5.89 -20.44
N GLN A 93 3.11 -6.99 -19.72
CA GLN A 93 2.97 -8.34 -20.30
C GLN A 93 1.49 -8.71 -20.35
N GLY A 94 0.82 -8.34 -21.43
CA GLY A 94 -0.58 -8.68 -21.61
C GLY A 94 -1.29 -7.87 -22.67
N VAL A 95 -2.49 -8.31 -23.04
CA VAL A 95 -3.37 -7.65 -24.01
C VAL A 95 -4.24 -6.64 -23.27
N SER A 96 -4.36 -5.42 -23.81
CA SER A 96 -5.28 -4.45 -23.26
C SER A 96 -6.71 -4.75 -23.70
N LEU A 97 -7.60 -4.96 -22.74
CA LEU A 97 -9.03 -5.19 -22.98
C LEU A 97 -9.85 -3.90 -22.97
N ILE A 98 -9.26 -2.77 -22.55
CA ILE A 98 -9.94 -1.48 -22.43
C ILE A 98 -9.12 -0.38 -23.10
N SER A 99 -9.80 0.69 -23.53
CA SER A 99 -9.13 1.85 -24.09
C SER A 99 -8.26 2.55 -23.04
N PRO A 100 -7.18 3.28 -23.45
CA PRO A 100 -6.36 4.05 -22.53
C PRO A 100 -7.16 5.07 -21.72
N ILE A 101 -8.21 5.66 -22.29
CA ILE A 101 -9.08 6.64 -21.61
C ILE A 101 -9.80 5.98 -20.43
N VAL A 102 -10.43 4.82 -20.66
CA VAL A 102 -11.13 4.06 -19.62
C VAL A 102 -10.14 3.61 -18.54
N GLY A 103 -8.97 3.10 -18.93
CA GLY A 103 -7.93 2.68 -18.00
C GLY A 103 -7.40 3.83 -17.13
N ASN A 104 -7.25 5.04 -17.68
CA ASN A 104 -6.89 6.23 -16.92
C ASN A 104 -8.01 6.66 -15.97
N GLY A 105 -9.29 6.53 -16.39
CA GLY A 105 -10.44 6.76 -15.50
C GLY A 105 -10.41 5.87 -14.25
N PHE A 106 -10.19 4.57 -14.42
CA PHE A 106 -10.01 3.64 -13.29
C PHE A 106 -8.83 4.03 -12.38
N ALA A 107 -7.71 4.44 -12.98
CA ALA A 107 -6.53 4.87 -12.20
C ALA A 107 -6.83 6.13 -11.37
N ILE A 108 -7.59 7.10 -11.92
CA ILE A 108 -8.02 8.29 -11.17
C ILE A 108 -8.94 7.90 -10.01
N VAL A 109 -9.97 7.11 -10.27
CA VAL A 109 -10.94 6.68 -9.25
C VAL A 109 -10.23 5.92 -8.14
N SER A 110 -9.38 4.96 -8.48
CA SER A 110 -8.57 4.20 -7.52
C SER A 110 -7.69 5.13 -6.67
N LEU A 111 -6.98 6.07 -7.32
CA LEU A 111 -6.11 7.03 -6.64
C LEU A 111 -6.91 7.88 -5.64
N LEU A 112 -8.05 8.42 -6.05
CA LEU A 112 -8.89 9.26 -5.17
C LEU A 112 -9.38 8.48 -3.96
N ILE A 113 -9.86 7.25 -4.16
CA ILE A 113 -10.30 6.37 -3.07
C ILE A 113 -9.12 6.08 -2.11
N LEU A 114 -7.96 5.69 -2.64
CA LEU A 114 -6.78 5.34 -1.84
C LEU A 114 -6.23 6.54 -1.08
N VAL A 115 -6.07 7.68 -1.72
CA VAL A 115 -5.57 8.89 -1.06
C VAL A 115 -6.55 9.34 0.02
N TYR A 116 -7.86 9.37 -0.27
CA TYR A 116 -8.87 9.71 0.72
C TYR A 116 -8.89 8.73 1.90
N ALA A 117 -8.76 7.43 1.64
CA ALA A 117 -8.66 6.40 2.68
C ALA A 117 -7.40 6.57 3.53
N LEU A 118 -6.24 6.80 2.91
CA LEU A 118 -4.97 7.01 3.60
C LEU A 118 -4.98 8.28 4.45
N LEU A 119 -5.50 9.39 3.91
CA LEU A 119 -5.64 10.64 4.67
C LEU A 119 -6.62 10.50 5.84
N SER A 120 -7.72 9.75 5.64
CA SER A 120 -8.68 9.45 6.72
C SER A 120 -8.06 8.58 7.81
N LEU A 121 -7.21 7.61 7.44
CA LEU A 121 -6.46 6.79 8.38
C LEU A 121 -5.39 7.61 9.11
N GLY A 122 -4.78 8.55 8.40
CA GLY A 122 -3.79 9.47 8.93
C GLY A 122 -2.62 8.75 9.59
N ARG A 123 -2.25 9.20 10.78
CA ARG A 123 -1.10 8.67 11.55
C ARG A 123 -1.29 7.26 12.11
N ASN A 124 -2.45 6.62 11.87
CA ASN A 124 -2.70 5.24 12.34
C ASN A 124 -2.27 4.18 11.32
N ILE A 125 -1.63 4.57 10.24
CA ILE A 125 -1.08 3.64 9.22
C ILE A 125 -0.01 2.71 9.82
N GLY A 126 0.06 1.46 9.36
CA GLY A 126 1.10 0.51 9.75
C GLY A 126 1.09 -0.73 8.89
N PHE A 127 2.28 -1.32 8.65
CA PHE A 127 2.46 -2.59 7.97
C PHE A 127 2.42 -3.79 8.92
N ILE A 128 2.89 -3.58 10.15
CA ILE A 128 2.90 -4.63 11.15
C ILE A 128 1.50 -4.70 11.78
N PRO A 129 0.94 -5.91 11.97
CA PRO A 129 -0.31 -6.10 12.67
C PRO A 129 -0.19 -5.61 14.12
N ALA A 130 -0.72 -4.42 14.35
CA ALA A 130 -0.61 -3.74 15.62
C ALA A 130 -1.88 -2.94 15.91
N GLN A 131 -2.27 -2.91 17.17
CA GLN A 131 -3.41 -2.13 17.62
C GLN A 131 -3.00 -0.67 17.72
N ARG A 132 -3.66 0.18 16.95
CA ARG A 132 -3.62 1.63 17.00
C ARG A 132 -5.01 2.19 17.27
N LYS A 133 -5.15 3.50 17.23
CA LYS A 133 -6.47 4.12 17.40
C LYS A 133 -7.41 3.69 16.26
N VAL A 134 -8.64 3.27 16.63
CA VAL A 134 -9.68 2.96 15.65
C VAL A 134 -10.16 4.25 15.00
N VAL A 135 -10.20 4.27 13.68
CA VAL A 135 -10.70 5.39 12.88
C VAL A 135 -12.10 5.02 12.36
N THR A 136 -13.09 5.87 12.66
CA THR A 136 -14.49 5.68 12.26
C THR A 136 -15.05 6.83 11.43
N LYS A 137 -14.19 7.83 11.13
CA LYS A 137 -14.58 9.05 10.37
C LYS A 137 -13.98 9.04 8.97
N GLY A 138 -14.44 9.95 8.12
CA GLY A 138 -13.97 10.07 6.74
C GLY A 138 -14.33 8.83 5.92
N ALA A 139 -13.40 8.31 5.15
CA ALA A 139 -13.59 7.12 4.32
C ALA A 139 -14.05 5.88 5.12
N TYR A 140 -13.61 5.77 6.39
CA TYR A 140 -13.96 4.68 7.31
C TYR A 140 -15.38 4.81 7.91
N GLY A 141 -16.03 5.95 7.74
CA GLY A 141 -17.43 6.12 8.04
C GLY A 141 -18.36 5.66 6.90
N LEU A 142 -17.83 5.58 5.67
CA LEU A 142 -18.59 5.16 4.49
C LEU A 142 -18.47 3.64 4.26
N VAL A 143 -17.27 3.11 4.34
CA VAL A 143 -16.99 1.66 4.16
C VAL A 143 -15.99 1.19 5.21
N ARG A 144 -16.09 -0.10 5.61
CA ARG A 144 -15.22 -0.67 6.65
C ARG A 144 -13.75 -0.73 6.24
N HIS A 145 -13.47 -0.94 4.96
CA HIS A 145 -12.13 -1.18 4.43
C HIS A 145 -11.85 -0.35 3.16
N PRO A 146 -11.80 0.99 3.26
CA PRO A 146 -11.70 1.85 2.08
C PRO A 146 -10.38 1.68 1.32
N ILE A 147 -9.28 1.33 2.00
CA ILE A 147 -8.01 1.02 1.34
C ILE A 147 -8.17 -0.22 0.45
N TYR A 148 -8.82 -1.28 0.94
CA TYR A 148 -9.06 -2.48 0.12
C TYR A 148 -9.98 -2.19 -1.06
N THR A 149 -10.98 -1.32 -0.90
CA THR A 149 -11.84 -0.88 -2.01
C THR A 149 -11.02 -0.20 -3.11
N GLY A 150 -10.15 0.74 -2.74
CA GLY A 150 -9.28 1.41 -3.70
C GLY A 150 -8.27 0.46 -4.34
N THR A 151 -7.67 -0.45 -3.57
CA THR A 151 -6.76 -1.48 -4.09
C THR A 151 -7.47 -2.39 -5.08
N PHE A 152 -8.69 -2.82 -4.77
CA PHE A 152 -9.49 -3.65 -5.68
C PHE A 152 -9.76 -2.95 -7.02
N VAL A 153 -10.15 -1.68 -7.00
CA VAL A 153 -10.34 -0.88 -8.23
C VAL A 153 -9.03 -0.77 -9.02
N SER A 154 -7.90 -0.60 -8.33
CA SER A 154 -6.57 -0.54 -8.95
C SER A 154 -6.18 -1.87 -9.61
N LEU A 155 -6.39 -2.99 -8.93
CA LEU A 155 -6.11 -4.34 -9.44
C LEU A 155 -7.00 -4.67 -10.64
N LEU A 156 -8.29 -4.32 -10.57
CA LEU A 156 -9.21 -4.48 -11.70
C LEU A 156 -8.72 -3.69 -12.92
N ALA A 157 -8.34 -2.44 -12.73
CA ALA A 157 -7.77 -1.61 -13.78
C ALA A 157 -6.49 -2.22 -14.37
N PHE A 158 -5.61 -2.77 -13.51
CA PHE A 158 -4.38 -3.43 -13.91
C PHE A 158 -4.67 -4.65 -14.80
N VAL A 159 -5.56 -5.54 -14.37
CA VAL A 159 -5.93 -6.74 -15.13
C VAL A 159 -6.55 -6.38 -16.47
N LEU A 160 -7.45 -5.38 -16.51
CA LEU A 160 -8.12 -4.96 -17.74
C LEU A 160 -7.15 -4.29 -18.75
N ARG A 161 -6.11 -3.64 -18.28
CA ARG A 161 -5.08 -2.97 -19.13
C ARG A 161 -3.96 -3.90 -19.58
N SER A 162 -3.72 -4.98 -18.87
CA SER A 162 -2.63 -5.93 -19.13
C SER A 162 -3.13 -7.34 -18.86
N TYR A 163 -4.16 -7.75 -19.57
CA TYR A 163 -4.75 -9.07 -19.38
C TYR A 163 -3.77 -10.16 -19.79
N SER A 164 -3.44 -11.01 -18.87
CA SER A 164 -2.77 -12.28 -19.04
C SER A 164 -3.19 -13.22 -17.92
N VAL A 165 -3.06 -14.52 -18.11
CA VAL A 165 -3.35 -15.51 -17.06
C VAL A 165 -2.47 -15.25 -15.83
N LEU A 166 -1.20 -14.88 -16.04
CA LEU A 166 -0.28 -14.52 -14.95
C LEU A 166 -0.76 -13.31 -14.16
N ASN A 167 -1.14 -12.22 -14.86
CA ASN A 167 -1.61 -10.99 -14.19
C ASN A 167 -2.92 -11.21 -13.44
N LEU A 168 -3.82 -12.03 -14.01
CA LEU A 168 -5.07 -12.39 -13.35
C LEU A 168 -4.81 -13.22 -12.08
N THR A 169 -3.96 -14.23 -12.15
CA THR A 169 -3.62 -15.06 -10.97
C THR A 169 -2.94 -14.24 -9.89
N MET A 170 -2.03 -13.34 -10.27
CA MET A 170 -1.38 -12.43 -9.31
C MET A 170 -2.37 -11.47 -8.63
N ALA A 171 -3.39 -11.01 -9.35
CA ALA A 171 -4.40 -10.11 -8.79
C ALA A 171 -5.40 -10.81 -7.86
N LEU A 172 -5.53 -12.14 -7.97
CA LEU A 172 -6.42 -12.96 -7.14
C LEU A 172 -5.75 -13.54 -5.89
N LEU A 173 -4.40 -13.49 -5.80
CA LEU A 173 -3.61 -13.89 -4.64
C LEU A 173 -3.50 -12.76 -3.62
#